data_6c748688c6a5f46d434538f551970545
#
_entry.id   6c748688c6a5f46d434538f551970545
#
_cell.length_a   1.000
_cell.length_b   1.000
_cell.length_c   1.000
_cell.angle_alpha   90.00
_cell.angle_beta   90.00
_cell.angle_gamma   90.00
#
_symmetry.space_group_name_H-M   'P 1'
#
loop_
_entity.id
_entity.type
_entity.pdbx_description
1 polymer ?
#
loop_
_entity_poly.entity_id
_entity_poly.type
_entity_poly.pdbx_seq_one_letter_code
_entity_poly.pdbx_strand_id
1 'polypeptide(L)'
;MFGLKATYFYLIAIQISLIKFFKKIYFTTNYYNKSLKSKIPKQIIFSPNPFLLTLISPYQKNSFKINEINVSEFWLENKNRNISDQHSFLWLNLIDRKIDRKNIQKIIYLWMLKYSSFKKGVWETSTLSSRLISWILNIDIIIDNGTFDFKNNFFQNIVTQCNHLKKNIKYEKDLIKKVETIVALSMSGIMFKEYEENFRLGIKELDKFINSYFDEDGFPLSRNPNDLIHFTKYMLLLSKSIKDAQQHVPDFLEDIIKKNLICIKLIKTPNDQIPFFNGGYENKLNSLDNYLNELKVNKKDKKNSVGGIFLAKSKQQVLFFDIGGPPSKSYSKNYQSGPLSFEYFLDGAKIITNCGFGKNISQKAELISRLTASQSTLTINDTSVTKFERNKVINRVFGNSIKSSFKTTQLNIQDDKNLTGCSVVHNGYEKNFNCTYKREIYLDHVSNKLLGKDYIFKKKDGIPIRYVFRFHLNPGLTAVKTMGGNSALIQISKNKSLIFTVENENIEIEKSIFLGGKKILENTCITISGNLVNKDKSFNWEIKKKI
;
A
#
# COMPACT_ATOMS: atom_id res chain seq x y z
N MET A 1 1.64 35.38 -6.44
CA MET A 1 0.88 34.25 -7.05
C MET A 1 0.75 33.00 -6.14
N PHE A 2 1.69 32.68 -5.25
CA PHE A 2 1.60 31.50 -4.35
C PHE A 2 0.53 31.65 -3.26
N GLY A 3 0.26 32.85 -2.75
CA GLY A 3 -0.75 33.09 -1.72
C GLY A 3 -2.18 32.79 -2.17
N LEU A 4 -2.58 33.27 -3.34
CA LEU A 4 -3.94 33.12 -3.89
C LEU A 4 -4.33 31.65 -4.10
N LYS A 5 -3.42 30.82 -4.64
CA LYS A 5 -3.68 29.38 -4.79
C LYS A 5 -3.83 28.65 -3.45
N ALA A 6 -3.01 28.99 -2.46
CA ALA A 6 -3.09 28.39 -1.12
C ALA A 6 -4.41 28.77 -0.43
N THR A 7 -4.82 30.03 -0.52
CA THR A 7 -6.11 30.53 0.01
C THR A 7 -7.29 29.83 -0.65
N TYR A 8 -7.27 29.66 -1.96
CA TYR A 8 -8.30 28.93 -2.71
C TYR A 8 -8.45 27.48 -2.24
N PHE A 9 -7.34 26.73 -2.12
CA PHE A 9 -7.39 25.36 -1.59
C PHE A 9 -7.87 25.28 -0.14
N TYR A 10 -7.53 26.27 0.67
CA TYR A 10 -8.00 26.36 2.05
C TYR A 10 -9.51 26.55 2.11
N LEU A 11 -10.07 27.45 1.30
CA LEU A 11 -11.52 27.69 1.20
C LEU A 11 -12.26 26.43 0.73
N ILE A 12 -11.74 25.74 -0.30
CA ILE A 12 -12.30 24.46 -0.75
C ILE A 12 -12.27 23.42 0.39
N ALA A 13 -11.18 23.36 1.14
CA ALA A 13 -11.07 22.41 2.25
C ALA A 13 -12.09 22.70 3.36
N ILE A 14 -12.35 23.98 3.67
CA ILE A 14 -13.41 24.38 4.60
C ILE A 14 -14.78 23.98 4.05
N GLN A 15 -15.09 24.31 2.80
CA GLN A 15 -16.35 23.95 2.17
C GLN A 15 -16.61 22.44 2.21
N ILE A 16 -15.61 21.62 1.83
CA ILE A 16 -15.72 20.16 1.88
C ILE A 16 -15.91 19.67 3.32
N SER A 17 -15.23 20.29 4.29
CA SER A 17 -15.37 19.94 5.71
C SER A 17 -16.77 20.22 6.23
N LEU A 18 -17.36 21.36 5.87
CA LEU A 18 -18.74 21.72 6.19
C LEU A 18 -19.74 20.75 5.54
N ILE A 19 -19.57 20.44 4.26
CA ILE A 19 -20.41 19.45 3.57
C ILE A 19 -20.34 18.09 4.26
N LYS A 20 -19.13 17.63 4.63
CA LYS A 20 -18.96 16.37 5.37
C LYS A 20 -19.61 16.41 6.74
N PHE A 21 -19.55 17.54 7.43
CA PHE A 21 -20.20 17.73 8.72
C PHE A 21 -21.73 17.64 8.61
N PHE A 22 -22.34 18.42 7.70
CA PHE A 22 -23.78 18.38 7.48
C PHE A 22 -24.27 17.02 6.97
N LYS A 23 -23.51 16.36 6.10
CA LYS A 23 -23.82 14.98 5.68
C LYS A 23 -23.85 14.01 6.88
N LYS A 24 -22.92 14.14 7.83
CA LYS A 24 -22.92 13.28 9.03
C LYS A 24 -24.17 13.48 9.88
N ILE A 25 -24.61 14.72 10.05
CA ILE A 25 -25.88 15.05 10.75
C ILE A 25 -27.06 14.48 9.96
N TYR A 26 -27.12 14.72 8.65
CA TYR A 26 -28.17 14.19 7.79
C TYR A 26 -28.31 12.67 7.89
N PHE A 27 -27.18 11.93 7.90
CA PHE A 27 -27.18 10.47 8.00
C PHE A 27 -27.78 9.94 9.31
N THR A 28 -27.80 10.71 10.39
CA THR A 28 -28.42 10.30 11.67
C THR A 28 -29.91 10.55 11.71
N THR A 29 -30.49 11.25 10.73
CA THR A 29 -31.93 11.56 10.71
C THR A 29 -32.78 10.33 10.36
N ASN A 30 -33.98 10.29 10.95
CA ASN A 30 -34.98 9.26 10.61
C ASN A 30 -35.38 9.32 9.14
N TYR A 31 -35.44 10.51 8.56
CA TYR A 31 -35.71 10.70 7.14
C TYR A 31 -34.69 9.98 6.25
N TYR A 32 -33.40 10.17 6.53
CA TYR A 32 -32.35 9.48 5.80
C TYR A 32 -32.45 7.96 5.95
N ASN A 33 -32.59 7.47 7.17
CA ASN A 33 -32.68 6.03 7.44
C ASN A 33 -33.92 5.40 6.77
N LYS A 34 -35.07 6.08 6.74
CA LYS A 34 -36.25 5.65 5.98
C LYS A 34 -35.98 5.60 4.48
N SER A 35 -35.23 6.61 3.94
CA SER A 35 -34.91 6.69 2.50
C SER A 35 -33.94 5.62 2.00
N LEU A 36 -33.31 4.86 2.89
CA LEU A 36 -32.45 3.72 2.56
C LEU A 36 -33.24 2.41 2.46
N LYS A 37 -34.46 2.34 2.99
CA LYS A 37 -35.30 1.14 2.90
C LYS A 37 -35.85 1.01 1.48
N SER A 38 -35.81 -0.20 0.95
CA SER A 38 -36.41 -0.56 -0.33
C SER A 38 -36.93 -2.01 -0.27
N LYS A 39 -37.46 -2.51 -1.36
CA LYS A 39 -38.07 -3.85 -1.43
C LYS A 39 -37.07 -4.90 -0.96
N ILE A 40 -37.50 -5.79 -0.08
CA ILE A 40 -36.70 -6.91 0.41
C ILE A 40 -36.58 -7.95 -0.72
N PRO A 41 -35.37 -8.46 -1.02
CA PRO A 41 -35.21 -9.53 -1.99
C PRO A 41 -35.98 -10.76 -1.60
N LYS A 42 -36.64 -11.41 -2.56
CA LYS A 42 -37.45 -12.62 -2.29
C LYS A 42 -36.58 -13.84 -2.07
N GLN A 43 -35.49 -13.95 -2.83
CA GLN A 43 -34.60 -15.12 -2.79
C GLN A 43 -33.17 -14.74 -3.16
N ILE A 44 -32.25 -15.58 -2.73
CA ILE A 44 -30.86 -15.56 -3.15
C ILE A 44 -30.76 -16.39 -4.42
N ILE A 45 -30.20 -15.84 -5.49
CA ILE A 45 -29.97 -16.55 -6.74
C ILE A 45 -28.60 -17.23 -6.79
N PHE A 46 -27.65 -16.74 -5.98
CA PHE A 46 -26.28 -17.22 -5.95
C PHE A 46 -25.62 -16.98 -4.60
N SER A 47 -24.87 -17.97 -4.09
CA SER A 47 -24.01 -17.86 -2.92
C SER A 47 -22.56 -18.05 -3.33
N PRO A 48 -21.71 -17.03 -3.21
CA PRO A 48 -20.29 -17.12 -3.60
C PRO A 48 -19.51 -18.05 -2.66
N ASN A 49 -18.34 -18.50 -3.13
CA ASN A 49 -17.43 -19.31 -2.34
C ASN A 49 -16.88 -18.50 -1.12
N PRO A 50 -17.16 -18.92 0.12
CA PRO A 50 -16.77 -18.19 1.32
C PRO A 50 -15.24 -18.13 1.53
N PHE A 51 -14.48 -19.07 0.96
CA PHE A 51 -13.01 -19.02 1.03
C PHE A 51 -12.40 -17.81 0.33
N LEU A 52 -13.12 -17.15 -0.57
CA LEU A 52 -12.68 -15.88 -1.17
C LEU A 52 -12.45 -14.78 -0.13
N LEU A 53 -13.04 -14.87 1.05
CA LEU A 53 -12.79 -13.92 2.14
C LEU A 53 -11.34 -13.92 2.61
N THR A 54 -10.61 -15.03 2.41
CA THR A 54 -9.17 -15.12 2.72
C THR A 54 -8.31 -14.13 1.95
N LEU A 55 -8.75 -13.68 0.76
CA LEU A 55 -8.04 -12.69 -0.04
C LEU A 55 -7.91 -11.34 0.69
N ILE A 56 -8.98 -10.91 1.36
CA ILE A 56 -9.06 -9.59 1.98
C ILE A 56 -9.01 -9.59 3.50
N SER A 57 -9.19 -10.74 4.14
CA SER A 57 -9.15 -10.86 5.60
C SER A 57 -7.72 -10.74 6.14
N PRO A 58 -7.45 -9.88 7.13
CA PRO A 58 -6.16 -9.78 7.79
C PRO A 58 -5.91 -10.89 8.81
N TYR A 59 -6.92 -11.70 9.12
CA TYR A 59 -6.87 -12.70 10.18
C TYR A 59 -6.29 -14.03 9.71
N GLN A 60 -5.46 -14.62 10.55
CA GLN A 60 -4.94 -16.00 10.38
C GLN A 60 -5.75 -16.96 11.27
N LYS A 61 -5.85 -18.22 10.85
CA LYS A 61 -6.69 -19.27 11.50
C LYS A 61 -6.64 -19.38 13.02
N ASN A 62 -5.57 -18.93 13.67
CA ASN A 62 -5.38 -19.10 15.12
C ASN A 62 -5.62 -17.83 15.95
N SER A 63 -6.11 -16.74 15.35
CA SER A 63 -6.18 -15.44 16.03
C SER A 63 -7.53 -15.13 16.70
N PHE A 64 -8.55 -15.96 16.48
CA PHE A 64 -9.90 -15.68 16.96
C PHE A 64 -10.65 -16.98 17.29
N LYS A 65 -10.95 -17.22 18.55
CA LYS A 65 -11.71 -18.40 19.01
C LYS A 65 -13.13 -17.96 19.37
N ILE A 66 -14.09 -18.22 18.49
CA ILE A 66 -15.49 -17.81 18.69
C ILE A 66 -16.16 -18.63 19.81
N ASN A 67 -15.76 -19.87 19.99
CA ASN A 67 -16.30 -20.78 21.01
C ASN A 67 -16.05 -20.32 22.46
N GLU A 68 -15.06 -19.43 22.68
CA GLU A 68 -14.74 -18.85 23.98
C GLU A 68 -15.44 -17.50 24.22
N ILE A 69 -16.27 -17.02 23.28
CA ILE A 69 -16.87 -15.70 23.37
C ILE A 69 -18.29 -15.82 23.94
N ASN A 70 -18.52 -15.12 25.03
CA ASN A 70 -19.88 -14.86 25.48
C ASN A 70 -20.62 -14.02 24.42
N VAL A 71 -21.56 -14.64 23.71
CA VAL A 71 -22.31 -14.03 22.59
C VAL A 71 -23.02 -12.74 23.02
N SER A 72 -23.50 -12.65 24.26
CA SER A 72 -24.16 -11.47 24.81
C SER A 72 -23.20 -10.29 25.01
N GLU A 73 -21.92 -10.58 25.24
CA GLU A 73 -20.87 -9.57 25.47
C GLU A 73 -20.11 -9.17 24.21
N PHE A 74 -20.33 -9.88 23.09
CA PHE A 74 -19.58 -9.65 21.84
C PHE A 74 -19.67 -8.19 21.35
N TRP A 75 -20.84 -7.57 21.54
CA TRP A 75 -21.12 -6.19 21.12
C TRP A 75 -21.03 -5.16 22.26
N LEU A 76 -20.51 -5.55 23.43
CA LEU A 76 -20.18 -4.58 24.47
C LEU A 76 -18.95 -3.78 24.06
N GLU A 77 -18.96 -2.49 24.38
CA GLU A 77 -17.84 -1.58 24.06
C GLU A 77 -16.59 -1.99 24.84
N ASN A 78 -15.75 -2.76 24.21
CA ASN A 78 -14.43 -3.08 24.75
C ASN A 78 -13.43 -2.07 24.19
N LYS A 79 -12.90 -1.20 25.05
CA LYS A 79 -11.93 -0.14 24.67
C LYS A 79 -10.68 -0.67 23.96
N ASN A 80 -10.39 -1.96 24.07
CA ASN A 80 -9.22 -2.61 23.48
C ASN A 80 -9.48 -3.18 22.08
N ARG A 81 -10.71 -3.17 21.57
CA ARG A 81 -11.03 -3.68 20.22
C ARG A 81 -11.22 -2.52 19.25
N ASN A 82 -10.58 -2.63 18.09
CA ASN A 82 -10.80 -1.68 17.00
C ASN A 82 -12.23 -1.86 16.46
N ILE A 83 -13.02 -0.79 16.47
CA ILE A 83 -14.41 -0.78 15.97
C ILE A 83 -14.47 -1.35 14.53
N SER A 84 -13.54 -0.96 13.67
CA SER A 84 -13.50 -1.44 12.29
C SER A 84 -13.32 -2.95 12.21
N ASP A 85 -12.42 -3.52 12.99
CA ASP A 85 -12.13 -4.95 12.98
C ASP A 85 -13.34 -5.77 13.42
N GLN A 86 -14.04 -5.33 14.46
CA GLN A 86 -15.21 -6.01 14.99
C GLN A 86 -16.41 -5.92 14.05
N HIS A 87 -16.69 -4.72 13.51
CA HIS A 87 -17.88 -4.45 12.70
C HIS A 87 -17.71 -4.73 11.20
N SER A 88 -16.51 -5.06 10.72
CA SER A 88 -16.27 -5.50 9.34
C SER A 88 -16.69 -6.94 9.06
N PHE A 89 -16.84 -7.76 10.12
CA PHE A 89 -17.13 -9.18 10.05
C PHE A 89 -16.09 -10.01 9.26
N LEU A 90 -14.90 -9.45 8.96
CA LEU A 90 -13.82 -10.19 8.31
C LEU A 90 -13.34 -11.40 9.13
N TRP A 91 -13.62 -11.40 10.43
CA TRP A 91 -13.38 -12.52 11.34
C TRP A 91 -14.23 -13.76 11.01
N LEU A 92 -15.31 -13.66 10.22
CA LEU A 92 -16.05 -14.81 9.70
C LEU A 92 -15.18 -15.77 8.90
N ASN A 93 -14.02 -15.33 8.41
CA ASN A 93 -13.01 -16.18 7.79
C ASN A 93 -12.41 -17.24 8.72
N LEU A 94 -12.51 -17.04 10.04
CA LEU A 94 -11.91 -17.89 11.07
C LEU A 94 -12.87 -18.95 11.62
N ILE A 95 -14.14 -18.88 11.23
CA ILE A 95 -15.18 -19.75 11.77
C ILE A 95 -15.02 -21.16 11.21
N ASP A 96 -15.07 -22.16 12.09
CA ASP A 96 -15.33 -23.53 11.68
C ASP A 96 -16.79 -23.65 11.23
N ARG A 97 -16.99 -23.86 9.94
CA ARG A 97 -18.32 -23.92 9.31
C ARG A 97 -19.18 -25.09 9.83
N LYS A 98 -18.59 -26.05 10.54
CA LYS A 98 -19.31 -27.18 11.17
C LYS A 98 -19.87 -26.82 12.54
N ILE A 99 -19.35 -25.74 13.16
CA ILE A 99 -19.67 -25.35 14.52
C ILE A 99 -20.78 -24.28 14.52
N ASP A 100 -21.73 -24.50 15.37
CA ASP A 100 -22.75 -23.65 15.96
C ASP A 100 -23.20 -22.40 15.16
N ARG A 101 -23.93 -22.66 14.06
CA ARG A 101 -24.61 -21.62 13.26
C ARG A 101 -25.53 -20.72 14.10
N LYS A 102 -26.12 -21.26 15.18
CA LYS A 102 -26.99 -20.49 16.08
C LYS A 102 -26.27 -19.33 16.77
N ASN A 103 -25.02 -19.53 17.17
CA ASN A 103 -24.25 -18.45 17.77
C ASN A 103 -23.94 -17.33 16.78
N ILE A 104 -23.62 -17.67 15.52
CA ILE A 104 -23.42 -16.68 14.45
C ILE A 104 -24.70 -15.88 14.21
N GLN A 105 -25.82 -16.56 14.07
CA GLN A 105 -27.13 -15.91 13.88
C GLN A 105 -27.45 -15.00 15.06
N LYS A 106 -27.21 -15.43 16.30
CA LYS A 106 -27.43 -14.62 17.50
C LYS A 106 -26.52 -13.39 17.54
N ILE A 107 -25.23 -13.54 17.18
CA ILE A 107 -24.29 -12.41 17.07
C ILE A 107 -24.79 -11.39 16.04
N ILE A 108 -25.21 -11.84 14.86
CA ILE A 108 -25.72 -10.97 13.80
C ILE A 108 -27.05 -10.35 14.19
N TYR A 109 -27.95 -11.10 14.81
CA TYR A 109 -29.23 -10.58 15.31
C TYR A 109 -29.02 -9.45 16.33
N LEU A 110 -28.14 -9.63 17.31
CA LEU A 110 -27.81 -8.60 18.28
C LEU A 110 -27.15 -7.37 17.64
N TRP A 111 -26.35 -7.59 16.58
CA TRP A 111 -25.82 -6.50 15.77
C TRP A 111 -26.93 -5.71 15.08
N MET A 112 -27.88 -6.39 14.45
CA MET A 112 -29.01 -5.76 13.76
C MET A 112 -29.88 -4.93 14.70
N LEU A 113 -30.14 -5.41 15.91
CA LEU A 113 -30.89 -4.65 16.92
C LEU A 113 -30.23 -3.30 17.28
N LYS A 114 -28.89 -3.27 17.29
CA LYS A 114 -28.13 -2.11 17.78
C LYS A 114 -27.63 -1.19 16.67
N TYR A 115 -27.38 -1.71 15.46
CA TYR A 115 -26.60 -1.04 14.42
C TYR A 115 -27.24 -1.03 13.02
N SER A 116 -28.53 -1.37 12.87
CA SER A 116 -29.26 -1.38 11.60
C SER A 116 -29.49 0.02 11.01
N SER A 117 -29.34 1.08 11.79
CA SER A 117 -29.35 2.47 11.35
C SER A 117 -27.96 3.09 11.39
N PHE A 118 -27.76 4.21 10.69
CA PHE A 118 -26.47 4.87 10.63
C PHE A 118 -25.89 5.15 12.02
N LYS A 119 -24.70 4.63 12.29
CA LYS A 119 -23.86 4.94 13.45
C LYS A 119 -22.43 5.25 13.00
N LYS A 120 -21.92 6.39 13.50
CA LYS A 120 -20.54 6.83 13.23
C LYS A 120 -19.55 5.74 13.67
N GLY A 121 -18.53 5.48 12.85
CA GLY A 121 -17.54 4.42 13.07
C GLY A 121 -18.02 3.07 12.51
N VAL A 122 -19.20 2.61 12.89
CA VAL A 122 -19.77 1.34 12.41
C VAL A 122 -20.17 1.38 10.93
N TRP A 123 -20.65 2.55 10.46
CA TRP A 123 -21.04 2.78 9.06
C TRP A 123 -19.97 3.54 8.27
N GLU A 124 -18.72 3.50 8.71
CA GLU A 124 -17.58 3.95 7.88
C GLU A 124 -17.52 3.11 6.59
N THR A 125 -17.22 3.76 5.45
CA THR A 125 -17.31 3.15 4.12
C THR A 125 -16.55 1.81 4.03
N SER A 126 -15.28 1.74 4.46
CA SER A 126 -14.51 0.49 4.44
C SER A 126 -15.10 -0.59 5.34
N THR A 127 -15.46 -0.24 6.58
CA THR A 127 -16.06 -1.18 7.54
C THR A 127 -17.37 -1.76 7.01
N LEU A 128 -18.21 -0.90 6.42
CA LEU A 128 -19.50 -1.28 5.86
C LEU A 128 -19.32 -2.15 4.60
N SER A 129 -18.42 -1.77 3.69
CA SER A 129 -18.13 -2.55 2.48
C SER A 129 -17.57 -3.93 2.82
N SER A 130 -16.62 -4.01 3.75
CA SER A 130 -16.06 -5.28 4.23
C SER A 130 -17.12 -6.15 4.88
N ARG A 131 -18.02 -5.56 5.69
CA ARG A 131 -19.15 -6.28 6.30
C ARG A 131 -20.10 -6.87 5.27
N LEU A 132 -20.50 -6.09 4.27
CA LEU A 132 -21.36 -6.59 3.19
C LEU A 132 -20.70 -7.74 2.43
N ILE A 133 -19.43 -7.61 2.06
CA ILE A 133 -18.66 -8.67 1.41
C ILE A 133 -18.61 -9.92 2.30
N SER A 134 -18.31 -9.75 3.59
CA SER A 134 -18.25 -10.87 4.54
C SER A 134 -19.58 -11.57 4.72
N TRP A 135 -20.68 -10.81 4.81
CA TRP A 135 -22.04 -11.37 4.94
C TRP A 135 -22.47 -12.10 3.66
N ILE A 136 -22.20 -11.53 2.48
CA ILE A 136 -22.51 -12.13 1.19
C ILE A 136 -21.75 -13.45 1.00
N LEU A 137 -20.46 -13.46 1.32
CA LEU A 137 -19.62 -14.67 1.21
C LEU A 137 -19.98 -15.77 2.22
N ASN A 138 -20.62 -15.42 3.32
CA ASN A 138 -21.01 -16.38 4.37
C ASN A 138 -22.53 -16.49 4.51
N ILE A 139 -23.29 -16.13 3.48
CA ILE A 139 -24.74 -16.05 3.51
C ILE A 139 -25.37 -17.37 3.93
N ASP A 140 -24.88 -18.49 3.43
CA ASP A 140 -25.36 -19.85 3.69
C ASP A 140 -25.33 -20.20 5.20
N ILE A 141 -24.22 -19.94 5.89
CA ILE A 141 -24.13 -20.21 7.34
C ILE A 141 -24.94 -19.22 8.18
N ILE A 142 -25.20 -18.02 7.64
CA ILE A 142 -25.95 -16.98 8.35
C ILE A 142 -27.45 -17.27 8.30
N ILE A 143 -27.99 -17.66 7.14
CA ILE A 143 -29.45 -17.79 6.98
C ILE A 143 -29.96 -19.23 7.11
N ASP A 144 -29.10 -20.24 7.02
CA ASP A 144 -29.52 -21.64 7.10
C ASP A 144 -30.21 -21.91 8.44
N ASN A 145 -31.40 -22.58 8.36
CA ASN A 145 -32.28 -22.84 9.50
C ASN A 145 -32.73 -21.59 10.29
N GLY A 146 -32.50 -20.37 9.76
CA GLY A 146 -33.01 -19.13 10.36
C GLY A 146 -34.51 -18.96 10.16
N THR A 147 -35.20 -18.32 11.13
CA THR A 147 -36.63 -17.99 10.99
C THR A 147 -36.87 -17.04 9.81
N PHE A 148 -38.10 -17.03 9.30
CA PHE A 148 -38.49 -16.13 8.21
C PHE A 148 -38.24 -14.65 8.57
N ASP A 149 -38.57 -14.25 9.79
CA ASP A 149 -38.36 -12.88 10.26
C ASP A 149 -36.88 -12.52 10.36
N PHE A 150 -36.04 -13.45 10.84
CA PHE A 150 -34.60 -13.24 10.86
C PHE A 150 -34.04 -13.02 9.46
N LYS A 151 -34.41 -13.86 8.48
CA LYS A 151 -33.97 -13.76 7.09
C LYS A 151 -34.41 -12.44 6.45
N ASN A 152 -35.67 -12.05 6.63
CA ASN A 152 -36.19 -10.78 6.10
C ASN A 152 -35.46 -9.56 6.72
N ASN A 153 -35.26 -9.55 8.02
CA ASN A 153 -34.53 -8.49 8.70
C ASN A 153 -33.08 -8.42 8.25
N PHE A 154 -32.43 -9.57 8.03
CA PHE A 154 -31.06 -9.64 7.53
C PHE A 154 -30.95 -9.10 6.10
N PHE A 155 -31.83 -9.50 5.18
CA PHE A 155 -31.87 -8.98 3.82
C PHE A 155 -32.16 -7.48 3.79
N GLN A 156 -33.11 -7.01 4.63
CA GLN A 156 -33.37 -5.57 4.75
C GLN A 156 -32.12 -4.80 5.20
N ASN A 157 -31.30 -5.36 6.10
CA ASN A 157 -30.07 -4.75 6.52
C ASN A 157 -29.01 -4.70 5.39
N ILE A 158 -28.87 -5.77 4.59
CA ILE A 158 -27.99 -5.76 3.41
C ILE A 158 -28.42 -4.66 2.44
N VAL A 159 -29.69 -4.63 2.09
CA VAL A 159 -30.25 -3.65 1.14
C VAL A 159 -30.07 -2.21 1.63
N THR A 160 -30.38 -1.96 2.90
CA THR A 160 -30.23 -0.63 3.52
C THR A 160 -28.78 -0.14 3.44
N GLN A 161 -27.82 -1.02 3.72
CA GLN A 161 -26.40 -0.71 3.65
C GLN A 161 -25.91 -0.54 2.21
N CYS A 162 -26.36 -1.38 1.27
CA CYS A 162 -26.08 -1.19 -0.16
C CYS A 162 -26.61 0.15 -0.69
N ASN A 163 -27.82 0.56 -0.29
CA ASN A 163 -28.39 1.84 -0.67
C ASN A 163 -27.59 3.03 -0.09
N HIS A 164 -27.06 2.90 1.13
CA HIS A 164 -26.15 3.88 1.68
C HIS A 164 -24.88 4.01 0.82
N LEU A 165 -24.24 2.92 0.46
CA LEU A 165 -23.06 2.91 -0.41
C LEU A 165 -23.39 3.48 -1.79
N LYS A 166 -24.49 3.04 -2.43
CA LYS A 166 -24.94 3.50 -3.76
C LYS A 166 -25.14 5.02 -3.81
N LYS A 167 -25.76 5.63 -2.77
CA LYS A 167 -25.96 7.07 -2.67
C LYS A 167 -24.65 7.84 -2.49
N ASN A 168 -23.60 7.22 -1.93
CA ASN A 168 -22.38 7.92 -1.54
C ASN A 168 -21.17 7.64 -2.42
N ILE A 169 -21.17 6.60 -3.27
CA ILE A 169 -20.02 6.20 -4.10
C ILE A 169 -19.46 7.31 -4.98
N LYS A 170 -20.32 8.17 -5.54
CA LYS A 170 -19.89 9.31 -6.39
C LYS A 170 -19.08 10.35 -5.63
N TYR A 171 -19.25 10.45 -4.31
CA TYR A 171 -18.60 11.42 -3.44
C TYR A 171 -17.39 10.84 -2.71
N GLU A 172 -17.15 9.49 -2.82
CA GLU A 172 -16.00 8.87 -2.20
C GLU A 172 -14.73 9.20 -3.00
N LYS A 173 -13.81 9.90 -2.34
CA LYS A 173 -12.54 10.34 -2.92
C LYS A 173 -11.37 9.45 -2.52
N ASP A 174 -11.53 8.67 -1.45
CA ASP A 174 -10.52 7.70 -1.05
C ASP A 174 -10.64 6.47 -1.97
N LEU A 175 -9.60 6.23 -2.75
CA LEU A 175 -9.59 5.22 -3.81
C LEU A 175 -9.71 3.79 -3.25
N ILE A 176 -9.14 3.54 -2.08
CA ILE A 176 -9.27 2.25 -1.37
C ILE A 176 -10.74 2.01 -1.03
N LYS A 177 -11.37 2.96 -0.33
CA LYS A 177 -12.79 2.90 0.03
C LYS A 177 -13.69 2.80 -1.19
N LYS A 178 -13.33 3.46 -2.28
CA LYS A 178 -14.10 3.42 -3.53
C LYS A 178 -14.12 2.02 -4.13
N VAL A 179 -12.97 1.34 -4.24
CA VAL A 179 -12.91 -0.04 -4.77
C VAL A 179 -13.62 -1.03 -3.86
N GLU A 180 -13.45 -0.92 -2.55
CA GLU A 180 -14.18 -1.73 -1.58
C GLU A 180 -15.70 -1.59 -1.75
N THR A 181 -16.19 -0.35 -1.95
CA THR A 181 -17.60 -0.05 -2.21
C THR A 181 -18.08 -0.65 -3.52
N ILE A 182 -17.29 -0.51 -4.60
CA ILE A 182 -17.59 -1.06 -5.92
C ILE A 182 -17.80 -2.58 -5.81
N VAL A 183 -16.87 -3.28 -5.18
CA VAL A 183 -16.93 -4.73 -5.02
C VAL A 183 -18.12 -5.16 -4.18
N ALA A 184 -18.39 -4.49 -3.04
CA ALA A 184 -19.53 -4.78 -2.19
C ALA A 184 -20.89 -4.61 -2.94
N LEU A 185 -21.03 -3.53 -3.71
CA LEU A 185 -22.23 -3.30 -4.54
C LEU A 185 -22.34 -4.34 -5.64
N SER A 186 -21.27 -4.64 -6.37
CA SER A 186 -21.29 -5.65 -7.44
C SER A 186 -21.70 -7.01 -6.90
N MET A 187 -21.18 -7.44 -5.78
CA MET A 187 -21.53 -8.71 -5.16
C MET A 187 -23.00 -8.76 -4.73
N SER A 188 -23.56 -7.66 -4.22
CA SER A 188 -24.98 -7.60 -3.88
C SER A 188 -25.89 -7.76 -5.12
N GLY A 189 -25.44 -7.24 -6.27
CA GLY A 189 -26.17 -7.37 -7.53
C GLY A 189 -26.06 -8.76 -8.16
N ILE A 190 -24.98 -9.50 -7.90
CA ILE A 190 -24.84 -10.91 -8.29
C ILE A 190 -25.73 -11.80 -7.42
N MET A 191 -25.84 -11.50 -6.13
CA MET A 191 -26.57 -12.32 -5.16
C MET A 191 -28.09 -12.18 -5.28
N PHE A 192 -28.59 -10.97 -5.54
CA PHE A 192 -30.03 -10.66 -5.59
C PHE A 192 -30.46 -10.19 -6.98
N LYS A 193 -31.40 -10.92 -7.62
CA LYS A 193 -31.91 -10.56 -8.94
C LYS A 193 -32.53 -9.16 -8.99
N GLU A 194 -33.26 -8.78 -7.95
CA GLU A 194 -33.90 -7.47 -7.84
C GLU A 194 -32.89 -6.29 -7.74
N TYR A 195 -31.63 -6.60 -7.48
CA TYR A 195 -30.55 -5.62 -7.32
C TYR A 195 -29.45 -5.72 -8.39
N GLU A 196 -29.73 -6.34 -9.53
CA GLU A 196 -28.80 -6.44 -10.67
C GLU A 196 -28.22 -5.07 -11.11
N GLU A 197 -28.97 -3.98 -10.91
CA GLU A 197 -28.48 -2.63 -11.15
C GLU A 197 -27.23 -2.28 -10.31
N ASN A 198 -27.08 -2.85 -9.11
CA ASN A 198 -25.88 -2.64 -8.29
C ASN A 198 -24.65 -3.26 -8.95
N PHE A 199 -24.81 -4.43 -9.59
CA PHE A 199 -23.76 -5.06 -10.38
C PHE A 199 -23.38 -4.19 -11.58
N ARG A 200 -24.35 -3.75 -12.38
CA ARG A 200 -24.11 -2.88 -13.54
C ARG A 200 -23.42 -1.55 -13.14
N LEU A 201 -23.88 -0.94 -12.04
CA LEU A 201 -23.25 0.27 -11.49
C LEU A 201 -21.81 0.00 -11.03
N GLY A 202 -21.59 -1.10 -10.31
CA GLY A 202 -20.28 -1.49 -9.81
C GLY A 202 -19.28 -1.72 -10.94
N ILE A 203 -19.64 -2.49 -11.97
CA ILE A 203 -18.79 -2.74 -13.14
C ILE A 203 -18.46 -1.44 -13.88
N LYS A 204 -19.44 -0.56 -14.10
CA LYS A 204 -19.23 0.75 -14.72
C LYS A 204 -18.27 1.65 -13.94
N GLU A 205 -18.41 1.68 -12.61
CA GLU A 205 -17.51 2.50 -11.77
C GLU A 205 -16.12 1.87 -11.66
N LEU A 206 -16.01 0.51 -11.73
CA LEU A 206 -14.73 -0.19 -11.75
C LEU A 206 -13.94 0.09 -13.03
N ASP A 207 -14.59 0.04 -14.19
CA ASP A 207 -13.97 0.39 -15.49
C ASP A 207 -13.40 1.81 -15.46
N LYS A 208 -14.18 2.80 -15.02
CA LYS A 208 -13.70 4.18 -14.86
C LYS A 208 -12.52 4.28 -13.89
N PHE A 209 -12.57 3.52 -12.79
CA PHE A 209 -11.51 3.50 -11.80
C PHE A 209 -10.21 2.96 -12.40
N ILE A 210 -10.27 1.82 -13.08
CA ILE A 210 -9.12 1.18 -13.72
C ILE A 210 -8.47 2.13 -14.71
N ASN A 211 -9.25 2.71 -15.63
CA ASN A 211 -8.76 3.62 -16.67
C ASN A 211 -8.16 4.93 -16.12
N SER A 212 -8.50 5.32 -14.89
CA SER A 212 -8.01 6.57 -14.27
C SER A 212 -6.86 6.39 -13.30
N TYR A 213 -6.58 5.15 -12.86
CA TYR A 213 -5.69 4.94 -11.73
C TYR A 213 -4.49 4.02 -11.98
N PHE A 214 -4.53 3.20 -13.01
CA PHE A 214 -3.42 2.33 -13.38
C PHE A 214 -2.70 2.87 -14.61
N ASP A 215 -1.38 2.62 -14.67
CA ASP A 215 -0.60 2.84 -15.89
C ASP A 215 -0.82 1.71 -16.91
N GLU A 216 -0.17 1.78 -18.05
CA GLU A 216 -0.27 0.79 -19.15
C GLU A 216 0.17 -0.61 -18.72
N ASP A 217 1.09 -0.69 -17.75
CA ASP A 217 1.59 -1.95 -17.20
C ASP A 217 0.68 -2.53 -16.11
N GLY A 218 -0.32 -1.78 -15.67
CA GLY A 218 -1.20 -2.15 -14.57
C GLY A 218 -0.63 -1.83 -13.19
N PHE A 219 0.35 -0.91 -13.09
CA PHE A 219 0.82 -0.44 -11.80
C PHE A 219 0.01 0.80 -11.35
N PRO A 220 -0.31 0.96 -10.05
CA PRO A 220 -1.03 2.14 -9.57
C PRO A 220 -0.26 3.44 -9.80
N LEU A 221 -0.94 4.50 -10.25
CA LEU A 221 -0.36 5.84 -10.43
C LEU A 221 0.12 6.48 -9.12
N SER A 222 -0.26 5.93 -7.96
CA SER A 222 0.34 6.29 -6.65
C SER A 222 1.77 5.79 -6.50
N ARG A 223 2.21 4.86 -7.35
CA ARG A 223 3.47 4.13 -7.26
C ARG A 223 3.62 3.34 -5.93
N ASN A 224 2.52 3.06 -5.25
CA ASN A 224 2.50 2.36 -3.97
C ASN A 224 2.30 0.84 -4.19
N PRO A 225 3.27 0.00 -3.85
CA PRO A 225 3.14 -1.46 -3.98
C PRO A 225 2.01 -2.07 -3.13
N ASN A 226 1.68 -1.46 -1.97
CA ASN A 226 0.55 -1.94 -1.16
C ASN A 226 -0.81 -1.64 -1.80
N ASP A 227 -0.95 -0.51 -2.51
CA ASP A 227 -2.16 -0.21 -3.28
C ASP A 227 -2.34 -1.26 -4.38
N LEU A 228 -1.27 -1.64 -5.08
CA LEU A 228 -1.29 -2.69 -6.10
C LEU A 228 -1.85 -4.01 -5.54
N ILE A 229 -1.32 -4.46 -4.39
CA ILE A 229 -1.79 -5.69 -3.73
C ILE A 229 -3.26 -5.56 -3.31
N HIS A 230 -3.63 -4.45 -2.68
CA HIS A 230 -4.98 -4.22 -2.18
C HIS A 230 -6.02 -4.30 -3.31
N PHE A 231 -5.80 -3.56 -4.39
CA PHE A 231 -6.73 -3.54 -5.53
C PHE A 231 -6.78 -4.88 -6.24
N THR A 232 -5.64 -5.55 -6.43
CA THR A 232 -5.60 -6.89 -7.03
C THR A 232 -6.45 -7.90 -6.24
N LYS A 233 -6.36 -7.89 -4.90
CA LYS A 233 -7.16 -8.78 -4.04
C LYS A 233 -8.67 -8.56 -4.20
N TYR A 234 -9.12 -7.32 -4.22
CA TYR A 234 -10.54 -7.00 -4.38
C TYR A 234 -11.05 -7.30 -5.80
N MET A 235 -10.24 -7.03 -6.84
CA MET A 235 -10.59 -7.38 -8.21
C MET A 235 -10.61 -8.89 -8.45
N LEU A 236 -9.68 -9.65 -7.87
CA LEU A 236 -9.69 -11.12 -7.89
C LEU A 236 -10.94 -11.68 -7.20
N LEU A 237 -11.29 -11.15 -6.02
CA LEU A 237 -12.48 -11.55 -5.28
C LEU A 237 -13.74 -11.37 -6.15
N LEU A 238 -13.87 -10.20 -6.77
CA LEU A 238 -15.00 -9.91 -7.65
C LEU A 238 -15.01 -10.82 -8.90
N SER A 239 -13.89 -10.94 -9.61
CA SER A 239 -13.78 -11.79 -10.80
C SER A 239 -14.14 -13.26 -10.50
N LYS A 240 -13.64 -13.80 -9.39
CA LYS A 240 -13.99 -15.17 -8.96
C LYS A 240 -15.46 -15.28 -8.61
N SER A 241 -16.04 -14.31 -7.90
CA SER A 241 -17.48 -14.32 -7.59
C SER A 241 -18.36 -14.27 -8.85
N ILE A 242 -17.96 -13.52 -9.87
CA ILE A 242 -18.65 -13.47 -11.16
C ILE A 242 -18.58 -14.85 -11.87
N LYS A 243 -17.39 -15.47 -11.90
CA LYS A 243 -17.19 -16.81 -12.49
C LYS A 243 -17.99 -17.88 -11.76
N ASP A 244 -17.96 -17.88 -10.44
CA ASP A 244 -18.71 -18.84 -9.62
C ASP A 244 -20.22 -18.70 -9.87
N ALA A 245 -20.71 -17.49 -10.16
CA ALA A 245 -22.10 -17.21 -10.54
C ALA A 245 -22.42 -17.56 -12.01
N GLN A 246 -21.48 -18.20 -12.73
CA GLN A 246 -21.61 -18.56 -14.15
C GLN A 246 -21.91 -17.35 -15.06
N GLN A 247 -21.46 -16.16 -14.68
CA GLN A 247 -21.59 -14.94 -15.46
C GLN A 247 -20.29 -14.63 -16.19
N HIS A 248 -20.38 -13.90 -17.30
CA HIS A 248 -19.21 -13.44 -18.05
C HIS A 248 -18.45 -12.38 -17.25
N VAL A 249 -17.17 -12.62 -17.03
CA VAL A 249 -16.26 -11.61 -16.44
C VAL A 249 -15.87 -10.62 -17.51
N PRO A 250 -16.03 -9.30 -17.30
CA PRO A 250 -15.61 -8.31 -18.27
C PRO A 250 -14.11 -8.41 -18.62
N ASP A 251 -13.78 -8.35 -19.90
CA ASP A 251 -12.40 -8.51 -20.40
C ASP A 251 -11.42 -7.54 -19.74
N PHE A 252 -11.83 -6.27 -19.56
CA PHE A 252 -11.00 -5.26 -18.91
C PHE A 252 -10.61 -5.66 -17.48
N LEU A 253 -11.48 -6.39 -16.77
CA LEU A 253 -11.21 -6.85 -15.40
C LEU A 253 -10.21 -8.00 -15.39
N GLU A 254 -10.31 -8.94 -16.32
CA GLU A 254 -9.33 -10.02 -16.46
C GLU A 254 -7.96 -9.49 -16.89
N ASP A 255 -7.93 -8.56 -17.83
CA ASP A 255 -6.71 -7.93 -18.32
C ASP A 255 -5.96 -7.18 -17.22
N ILE A 256 -6.65 -6.34 -16.45
CA ILE A 256 -6.00 -5.59 -15.37
C ILE A 256 -5.52 -6.52 -14.25
N ILE A 257 -6.28 -7.55 -13.89
CA ILE A 257 -5.85 -8.54 -12.89
C ILE A 257 -4.57 -9.23 -13.34
N LYS A 258 -4.49 -9.65 -14.61
CA LYS A 258 -3.30 -10.28 -15.18
C LYS A 258 -2.09 -9.34 -15.13
N LYS A 259 -2.25 -8.08 -15.56
CA LYS A 259 -1.20 -7.05 -15.48
C LYS A 259 -0.75 -6.81 -14.04
N ASN A 260 -1.69 -6.65 -13.10
CA ASN A 260 -1.36 -6.47 -11.69
C ASN A 260 -0.58 -7.67 -11.11
N LEU A 261 -0.99 -8.91 -11.42
CA LEU A 261 -0.29 -10.11 -10.96
C LEU A 261 1.13 -10.20 -11.54
N ILE A 262 1.33 -9.80 -12.83
CA ILE A 262 2.66 -9.69 -13.43
C ILE A 262 3.51 -8.68 -12.65
N CYS A 263 2.98 -7.48 -12.40
CA CYS A 263 3.67 -6.46 -11.62
C CYS A 263 4.05 -6.96 -10.22
N ILE A 264 3.12 -7.61 -9.50
CA ILE A 264 3.40 -8.19 -8.17
C ILE A 264 4.49 -9.25 -8.26
N LYS A 265 4.45 -10.14 -9.25
CA LYS A 265 5.46 -11.20 -9.45
C LYS A 265 6.85 -10.61 -9.73
N LEU A 266 6.91 -9.52 -10.49
CA LEU A 266 8.16 -8.81 -10.77
C LEU A 266 8.76 -8.16 -9.52
N ILE A 267 7.95 -7.47 -8.70
CA ILE A 267 8.43 -6.79 -7.50
C ILE A 267 8.49 -7.69 -6.26
N LYS A 268 8.03 -8.94 -6.33
CA LYS A 268 8.11 -9.89 -5.22
C LYS A 268 9.56 -10.09 -4.79
N THR A 269 9.81 -9.87 -3.50
CA THR A 269 11.14 -10.01 -2.89
C THR A 269 11.45 -11.47 -2.55
N PRO A 270 12.72 -11.84 -2.31
CA PRO A 270 13.09 -13.22 -1.96
C PRO A 270 12.42 -13.77 -0.69
N ASN A 271 11.98 -12.90 0.22
CA ASN A 271 11.28 -13.26 1.46
C ASN A 271 9.76 -13.07 1.38
N ASP A 272 9.18 -13.21 0.17
CA ASP A 272 7.74 -13.18 -0.10
C ASP A 272 7.03 -11.89 0.34
N GLN A 273 7.74 -10.78 0.27
CA GLN A 273 7.21 -9.44 0.54
C GLN A 273 7.28 -8.56 -0.70
N ILE A 274 7.03 -7.28 -0.53
CA ILE A 274 7.21 -6.22 -1.51
C ILE A 274 8.30 -5.26 -1.06
N PRO A 275 8.94 -4.50 -1.98
CA PRO A 275 9.92 -3.49 -1.61
C PRO A 275 9.25 -2.30 -0.92
N PHE A 276 10.00 -1.61 -0.04
CA PHE A 276 9.49 -0.51 0.79
C PHE A 276 9.67 0.85 0.11
N PHE A 277 8.99 1.04 -1.01
CA PHE A 277 8.90 2.31 -1.73
C PHE A 277 7.49 2.89 -1.63
N ASN A 278 7.38 4.21 -1.60
CA ASN A 278 6.16 4.98 -1.89
C ASN A 278 4.91 4.53 -1.11
N GLY A 279 5.06 4.25 0.16
CA GLY A 279 3.99 3.75 1.02
C GLY A 279 4.07 2.23 1.26
N GLY A 280 5.14 1.58 0.82
CA GLY A 280 5.41 0.16 1.08
C GLY A 280 5.70 -0.11 2.55
N TYR A 281 5.07 -1.14 3.10
CA TYR A 281 5.29 -1.68 4.45
C TYR A 281 5.19 -3.21 4.42
N GLU A 282 5.60 -3.87 5.51
CA GLU A 282 5.53 -5.33 5.60
C GLU A 282 4.13 -5.86 5.28
N ASN A 283 4.02 -6.60 4.21
CA ASN A 283 2.77 -7.20 3.76
C ASN A 283 3.09 -8.54 3.09
N LYS A 284 2.64 -9.63 3.70
CA LYS A 284 2.83 -10.98 3.16
C LYS A 284 1.90 -11.23 1.97
N LEU A 285 2.44 -11.90 0.96
CA LEU A 285 1.73 -12.21 -0.28
C LEU A 285 0.98 -13.54 -0.26
N ASN A 286 0.98 -14.27 0.87
CA ASN A 286 0.46 -15.64 0.99
C ASN A 286 -0.94 -15.84 0.39
N SER A 287 -1.84 -14.84 0.50
CA SER A 287 -3.18 -14.93 -0.09
C SER A 287 -3.20 -14.86 -1.63
N LEU A 288 -2.08 -14.49 -2.24
CA LEU A 288 -1.91 -14.40 -3.70
C LEU A 288 -1.01 -15.50 -4.27
N ASP A 289 -0.37 -16.34 -3.41
CA ASP A 289 0.65 -17.30 -3.86
C ASP A 289 0.13 -18.25 -4.95
N ASN A 290 -1.07 -18.82 -4.81
CA ASN A 290 -1.63 -19.70 -5.82
C ASN A 290 -1.77 -18.99 -7.18
N TYR A 291 -2.28 -17.75 -7.17
CA TYR A 291 -2.44 -16.95 -8.40
C TYR A 291 -1.11 -16.58 -9.04
N LEU A 292 -0.09 -16.28 -8.22
CA LEU A 292 1.24 -15.95 -8.69
C LEU A 292 1.99 -17.17 -9.24
N ASN A 293 1.75 -18.36 -8.67
CA ASN A 293 2.36 -19.62 -9.12
C ASN A 293 1.75 -20.11 -10.43
N GLU A 294 0.43 -20.01 -10.57
CA GLU A 294 -0.29 -20.37 -11.80
C GLU A 294 -0.03 -19.41 -12.97
N LEU A 295 0.43 -18.19 -12.66
CA LEU A 295 0.65 -17.16 -13.67
C LEU A 295 1.81 -17.53 -14.61
N LYS A 296 1.50 -17.77 -15.88
CA LYS A 296 2.50 -17.92 -16.94
C LYS A 296 2.97 -16.54 -17.40
N VAL A 297 4.24 -16.22 -17.12
CA VAL A 297 4.89 -14.98 -17.57
C VAL A 297 5.61 -15.26 -18.89
N ASN A 298 5.19 -14.62 -19.96
CA ASN A 298 5.82 -14.75 -21.27
C ASN A 298 7.12 -13.93 -21.35
N LYS A 299 7.97 -14.20 -22.36
CA LYS A 299 9.20 -13.40 -22.57
C LYS A 299 8.90 -11.90 -22.76
N LYS A 300 7.75 -11.55 -23.37
CA LYS A 300 7.30 -10.16 -23.56
C LYS A 300 6.94 -9.43 -22.26
N ASP A 301 6.61 -10.17 -21.22
CA ASP A 301 6.25 -9.63 -19.88
C ASP A 301 7.49 -9.37 -19.01
N LYS A 302 8.69 -9.78 -19.46
CA LYS A 302 9.94 -9.49 -18.77
C LYS A 302 10.30 -8.02 -18.98
N LYS A 303 10.14 -7.25 -17.92
CA LYS A 303 10.47 -5.83 -17.87
C LYS A 303 11.51 -5.58 -16.79
N ASN A 304 12.44 -4.68 -17.07
CA ASN A 304 13.46 -4.25 -16.11
C ASN A 304 12.93 -3.12 -15.20
N SER A 305 11.69 -2.66 -15.41
CA SER A 305 11.06 -1.67 -14.53
C SER A 305 9.55 -1.76 -14.57
N VAL A 306 8.88 -1.53 -13.44
CA VAL A 306 7.43 -1.38 -13.31
C VAL A 306 7.12 -0.31 -12.27
N GLY A 307 6.13 0.53 -12.52
CA GLY A 307 5.70 1.59 -11.60
C GLY A 307 6.83 2.54 -11.19
N GLY A 308 7.86 2.72 -12.05
CA GLY A 308 9.05 3.51 -11.76
C GLY A 308 10.04 2.83 -10.79
N ILE A 309 9.93 1.51 -10.57
CA ILE A 309 10.90 0.71 -9.82
C ILE A 309 11.69 -0.12 -10.83
N PHE A 310 13.00 0.10 -10.90
CA PHE A 310 13.92 -0.74 -11.68
C PHE A 310 14.21 -2.03 -10.91
N LEU A 311 14.39 -3.11 -11.65
CA LEU A 311 14.54 -4.48 -11.17
C LEU A 311 15.72 -5.16 -11.83
N ALA A 312 16.68 -5.62 -11.05
CA ALA A 312 17.73 -6.52 -11.52
C ALA A 312 17.76 -7.77 -10.62
N LYS A 313 17.72 -8.95 -11.21
CA LYS A 313 17.67 -10.23 -10.49
C LYS A 313 18.66 -11.22 -11.06
N SER A 314 19.50 -11.78 -10.20
CA SER A 314 20.34 -12.95 -10.47
C SER A 314 19.98 -14.09 -9.54
N LYS A 315 20.71 -15.21 -9.60
CA LYS A 315 20.52 -16.34 -8.68
C LYS A 315 20.73 -15.96 -7.21
N GLN A 316 21.67 -15.05 -6.93
CA GLN A 316 22.08 -14.71 -5.56
C GLN A 316 21.69 -13.28 -5.18
N GLN A 317 21.48 -12.40 -6.14
CA GLN A 317 21.31 -10.96 -5.91
C GLN A 317 19.98 -10.47 -6.46
N VAL A 318 19.32 -9.59 -5.72
CA VAL A 318 18.12 -8.87 -6.17
C VAL A 318 18.26 -7.40 -5.80
N LEU A 319 18.10 -6.55 -6.78
CA LEU A 319 18.10 -5.10 -6.64
C LEU A 319 16.75 -4.53 -7.05
N PHE A 320 16.19 -3.68 -6.19
CA PHE A 320 15.09 -2.77 -6.51
C PHE A 320 15.58 -1.34 -6.36
N PHE A 321 15.34 -0.49 -7.36
CA PHE A 321 15.85 0.87 -7.38
C PHE A 321 14.75 1.84 -7.83
N ASP A 322 14.47 2.88 -7.04
CA ASP A 322 13.44 3.88 -7.34
C ASP A 322 13.93 4.89 -8.37
N ILE A 323 13.55 4.68 -9.62
CA ILE A 323 13.94 5.49 -10.79
C ILE A 323 12.86 6.48 -11.23
N GLY A 324 11.67 6.43 -10.64
CA GLY A 324 10.54 7.23 -11.08
C GLY A 324 10.45 8.60 -10.41
N GLY A 325 9.79 9.54 -11.09
CA GLY A 325 9.37 10.80 -10.50
C GLY A 325 8.26 10.63 -9.45
N PRO A 326 7.93 11.68 -8.67
CA PRO A 326 6.83 11.60 -7.73
C PRO A 326 5.49 11.47 -8.44
N PRO A 327 4.50 10.80 -7.83
CA PRO A 327 3.15 10.74 -8.38
C PRO A 327 2.51 12.13 -8.44
N SER A 328 1.43 12.26 -9.20
CA SER A 328 0.65 13.49 -9.18
C SER A 328 0.12 13.79 -7.78
N LYS A 329 -0.18 15.07 -7.51
CA LYS A 329 -0.65 15.51 -6.18
C LYS A 329 -1.84 14.68 -5.67
N SER A 330 -2.76 14.30 -6.54
CA SER A 330 -3.96 13.52 -6.21
C SER A 330 -3.64 12.11 -5.69
N TYR A 331 -2.53 11.53 -6.12
CA TYR A 331 -2.13 10.16 -5.78
C TYR A 331 -0.96 10.10 -4.77
N SER A 332 -0.51 11.25 -4.26
CA SER A 332 0.72 11.36 -3.45
C SER A 332 0.51 11.25 -1.93
N LYS A 333 -0.69 10.85 -1.49
CA LYS A 333 -1.04 10.80 -0.06
C LYS A 333 -0.07 9.95 0.78
N ASN A 334 0.39 8.83 0.23
CA ASN A 334 1.31 7.89 0.90
C ASN A 334 2.74 7.95 0.34
N TYR A 335 3.03 8.86 -0.58
CA TYR A 335 4.34 9.00 -1.21
C TYR A 335 5.43 9.26 -0.17
N GLN A 336 6.57 8.58 -0.32
CA GLN A 336 7.79 8.77 0.46
C GLN A 336 8.83 9.47 -0.43
N SER A 337 9.50 10.50 0.12
CA SER A 337 10.46 11.32 -0.62
C SER A 337 11.82 10.63 -0.73
N GLY A 338 11.87 9.51 -1.45
CA GLY A 338 13.06 8.68 -1.60
C GLY A 338 13.55 8.53 -3.04
N PRO A 339 13.73 9.62 -3.83
CA PRO A 339 14.23 9.45 -5.19
C PRO A 339 15.62 8.83 -5.18
N LEU A 340 15.83 7.91 -6.11
CA LEU A 340 17.04 7.11 -6.26
C LEU A 340 17.45 6.33 -4.99
N SER A 341 16.49 6.01 -4.13
CA SER A 341 16.70 5.02 -3.08
C SER A 341 16.62 3.61 -3.64
N PHE A 342 17.23 2.66 -2.94
CA PHE A 342 17.26 1.28 -3.40
C PHE A 342 17.13 0.29 -2.25
N GLU A 343 16.78 -0.94 -2.58
CA GLU A 343 16.80 -2.10 -1.71
C GLU A 343 17.61 -3.22 -2.36
N TYR A 344 18.44 -3.87 -1.58
CA TYR A 344 19.35 -4.91 -2.06
C TYR A 344 19.26 -6.18 -1.22
N PHE A 345 19.21 -7.31 -1.91
CA PHE A 345 19.19 -8.65 -1.32
C PHE A 345 20.36 -9.47 -1.85
N LEU A 346 20.96 -10.26 -0.95
CA LEU A 346 22.01 -11.20 -1.29
C LEU A 346 21.76 -12.52 -0.58
N ASP A 347 21.79 -13.63 -1.33
CA ASP A 347 21.47 -14.98 -0.85
C ASP A 347 20.14 -15.05 -0.07
N GLY A 348 19.13 -14.32 -0.52
CA GLY A 348 17.81 -14.24 0.11
C GLY A 348 17.72 -13.28 1.30
N ALA A 349 18.84 -12.84 1.89
CA ALA A 349 18.84 -11.88 2.98
C ALA A 349 18.73 -10.44 2.45
N LYS A 350 17.86 -9.62 3.05
CA LYS A 350 17.75 -8.19 2.76
C LYS A 350 18.91 -7.46 3.45
N ILE A 351 19.72 -6.74 2.69
CA ILE A 351 20.92 -6.04 3.18
C ILE A 351 20.64 -4.55 3.32
N ILE A 352 20.32 -3.88 2.21
CA ILE A 352 19.95 -2.47 2.19
C ILE A 352 18.44 -2.37 2.09
N THR A 353 17.86 -1.49 2.90
CA THR A 353 16.41 -1.25 2.95
C THR A 353 16.11 0.24 2.97
N ASN A 354 14.84 0.59 2.77
CA ASN A 354 14.25 1.86 3.19
C ASN A 354 13.56 1.67 4.54
N CYS A 355 13.22 2.75 5.25
CA CYS A 355 12.61 2.63 6.58
C CYS A 355 11.23 1.97 6.58
N GLY A 356 10.58 1.80 5.40
CA GLY A 356 9.20 1.38 5.28
C GLY A 356 8.20 2.47 5.68
N PHE A 357 6.90 2.23 5.46
CA PHE A 357 5.86 3.23 5.72
C PHE A 357 5.22 3.04 7.10
N GLY A 358 5.38 4.03 7.97
CA GLY A 358 5.03 3.97 9.40
C GLY A 358 3.55 4.10 9.76
N LYS A 359 2.63 4.00 8.79
CA LYS A 359 1.18 4.17 8.98
C LYS A 359 0.59 3.25 10.05
N ASN A 360 1.07 2.01 10.14
CA ASN A 360 0.56 1.01 11.08
C ASN A 360 1.03 1.22 12.53
N ILE A 361 1.95 2.16 12.76
CA ILE A 361 2.53 2.46 14.07
C ILE A 361 1.86 3.70 14.67
N SER A 362 1.99 4.85 14.01
CA SER A 362 1.42 6.12 14.44
C SER A 362 1.48 7.20 13.35
N GLN A 363 0.73 8.28 13.51
CA GLN A 363 0.80 9.44 12.62
C GLN A 363 2.20 10.07 12.59
N LYS A 364 2.92 10.08 13.72
CA LYS A 364 4.31 10.59 13.78
C LYS A 364 5.25 9.69 12.99
N ALA A 365 5.15 8.37 13.14
CA ALA A 365 5.91 7.39 12.38
C ALA A 365 5.62 7.51 10.87
N GLU A 366 4.35 7.67 10.48
CA GLU A 366 3.96 7.93 9.09
C GLU A 366 4.68 9.16 8.51
N LEU A 367 4.68 10.29 9.23
CA LEU A 367 5.33 11.52 8.77
C LEU A 367 6.85 11.38 8.67
N ILE A 368 7.49 10.76 9.66
CA ILE A 368 8.94 10.52 9.66
C ILE A 368 9.32 9.60 8.49
N SER A 369 8.58 8.53 8.27
CA SER A 369 8.86 7.58 7.18
C SER A 369 8.80 8.19 5.78
N ARG A 370 8.22 9.37 5.63
CA ARG A 370 8.11 10.09 4.35
C ARG A 370 9.30 10.99 4.04
N LEU A 371 10.19 11.23 5.00
CA LEU A 371 11.36 12.08 4.82
C LEU A 371 12.43 11.38 3.97
N THR A 372 13.21 12.17 3.22
CA THR A 372 14.32 11.65 2.42
C THR A 372 15.40 11.01 3.30
N ALA A 373 15.65 11.55 4.49
CA ALA A 373 16.59 10.98 5.45
C ALA A 373 16.23 9.57 5.95
N SER A 374 14.96 9.14 5.78
CA SER A 374 14.50 7.80 6.12
C SER A 374 14.68 6.80 4.97
N GLN A 375 15.29 7.20 3.86
CA GLN A 375 15.49 6.39 2.67
C GLN A 375 16.98 6.23 2.36
N SER A 376 17.36 5.14 1.70
CA SER A 376 18.76 4.87 1.29
C SER A 376 19.15 5.70 0.06
N THR A 377 19.28 7.01 0.26
CA THR A 377 19.58 8.01 -0.77
C THR A 377 20.26 9.26 -0.20
N LEU A 378 20.46 10.28 -1.04
CA LEU A 378 21.09 11.56 -0.70
C LEU A 378 20.13 12.53 0.00
N THR A 379 20.60 13.19 1.07
CA THR A 379 20.00 14.43 1.58
C THR A 379 20.98 15.60 1.49
N ILE A 380 20.46 16.81 1.23
CA ILE A 380 21.22 18.06 1.22
C ILE A 380 20.67 18.99 2.29
N ASN A 381 21.56 19.54 3.16
CA ASN A 381 21.23 20.42 4.27
C ASN A 381 20.04 19.89 5.11
N ASP A 382 20.03 18.59 5.39
CA ASP A 382 18.99 17.87 6.13
C ASP A 382 17.56 18.12 5.62
N THR A 383 17.41 18.44 4.34
CA THR A 383 16.10 18.70 3.71
C THR A 383 15.63 17.52 2.89
N SER A 384 14.32 17.31 2.87
CA SER A 384 13.69 16.35 1.97
C SER A 384 13.55 16.93 0.56
N VAL A 385 13.75 16.07 -0.45
CA VAL A 385 13.58 16.42 -1.88
C VAL A 385 12.17 16.95 -2.15
N THR A 386 11.16 16.30 -1.55
CA THR A 386 9.76 16.69 -1.72
C THR A 386 9.23 17.32 -0.44
N LYS A 387 8.56 18.47 -0.57
CA LYS A 387 7.82 19.11 0.51
C LYS A 387 6.37 18.61 0.54
N PHE A 388 5.85 18.34 1.74
CA PHE A 388 4.49 17.88 1.95
C PHE A 388 3.61 18.99 2.51
N GLU A 389 2.28 18.87 2.29
CA GLU A 389 1.29 19.76 2.86
C GLU A 389 1.27 19.64 4.39
N ARG A 390 1.41 20.75 5.09
CA ARG A 390 1.43 20.82 6.57
C ARG A 390 0.18 21.47 7.17
N ASN A 391 -0.65 22.11 6.35
CA ASN A 391 -1.87 22.74 6.83
C ASN A 391 -2.87 21.68 7.29
N LYS A 392 -3.25 21.72 8.58
CA LYS A 392 -4.14 20.73 9.19
C LYS A 392 -5.53 20.63 8.53
N VAL A 393 -6.08 21.75 8.06
CA VAL A 393 -7.40 21.80 7.40
C VAL A 393 -7.32 21.15 6.01
N ILE A 394 -6.30 21.51 5.23
CA ILE A 394 -6.06 20.93 3.90
C ILE A 394 -5.79 19.42 4.05
N ASN A 395 -4.96 19.02 5.01
CA ASN A 395 -4.61 17.62 5.24
C ASN A 395 -5.80 16.75 5.64
N ARG A 396 -6.73 17.28 6.42
CA ARG A 396 -7.95 16.55 6.80
C ARG A 396 -8.81 16.18 5.59
N VAL A 397 -8.76 16.99 4.53
CA VAL A 397 -9.59 16.81 3.32
C VAL A 397 -8.85 16.07 2.22
N PHE A 398 -7.60 16.45 1.96
CA PHE A 398 -6.82 15.97 0.80
C PHE A 398 -5.68 15.03 1.19
N GLY A 399 -5.43 14.83 2.50
CA GLY A 399 -4.26 14.10 3.01
C GLY A 399 -2.96 14.91 2.87
N ASN A 400 -1.86 14.33 3.36
CA ASN A 400 -0.53 14.94 3.33
C ASN A 400 0.09 14.87 1.92
N SER A 401 -0.57 15.44 0.92
CA SER A 401 -0.09 15.42 -0.47
C SER A 401 1.20 16.21 -0.66
N ILE A 402 1.91 15.98 -1.76
CA ILE A 402 3.11 16.72 -2.14
C ILE A 402 2.79 18.18 -2.49
N LYS A 403 3.70 19.10 -2.09
CA LYS A 403 3.69 20.52 -2.46
C LYS A 403 4.70 20.87 -3.54
N SER A 404 5.85 20.19 -3.55
CA SER A 404 6.90 20.36 -4.55
C SER A 404 7.06 19.06 -5.33
N SER A 405 7.44 19.18 -6.58
CA SER A 405 7.71 18.05 -7.46
C SER A 405 9.14 18.19 -8.01
N PHE A 406 9.67 17.09 -8.49
CA PHE A 406 10.93 17.00 -9.20
C PHE A 406 10.73 16.10 -10.43
N LYS A 407 11.74 16.05 -11.30
CA LYS A 407 11.77 15.15 -12.45
C LYS A 407 12.96 14.23 -12.35
N THR A 408 12.78 13.01 -12.78
CA THR A 408 13.87 12.07 -13.09
C THR A 408 14.14 12.13 -14.60
N THR A 409 15.40 12.10 -14.98
CA THR A 409 15.86 12.22 -16.37
C THR A 409 17.08 11.35 -16.59
N GLN A 410 17.52 11.25 -17.83
CA GLN A 410 18.75 10.52 -18.22
C GLN A 410 18.78 9.07 -17.70
N LEU A 411 17.64 8.38 -17.82
CA LEU A 411 17.59 6.95 -17.53
C LEU A 411 18.36 6.19 -18.60
N ASN A 412 19.42 5.50 -18.19
CA ASN A 412 20.18 4.60 -19.03
C ASN A 412 20.23 3.22 -18.36
N ILE A 413 19.68 2.22 -19.01
CA ILE A 413 19.62 0.83 -18.53
C ILE A 413 20.68 0.02 -19.27
N GLN A 414 21.48 -0.73 -18.53
CA GLN A 414 22.39 -1.75 -19.01
C GLN A 414 21.89 -3.11 -18.53
N ASP A 415 21.76 -4.06 -19.44
CA ASP A 415 21.31 -5.42 -19.13
C ASP A 415 22.04 -6.41 -20.06
N ASP A 416 23.23 -6.81 -19.63
CA ASP A 416 24.06 -7.76 -20.34
C ASP A 416 24.50 -8.91 -19.41
N LYS A 417 25.31 -9.83 -19.95
CA LYS A 417 25.76 -11.03 -19.21
C LYS A 417 26.63 -10.71 -18.00
N ASN A 418 27.33 -9.59 -17.99
CA ASN A 418 28.28 -9.21 -16.95
C ASN A 418 27.68 -8.24 -15.95
N LEU A 419 26.88 -7.28 -16.45
CA LEU A 419 26.34 -6.18 -15.65
C LEU A 419 24.84 -5.98 -15.93
N THR A 420 24.05 -5.87 -14.89
CA THR A 420 22.66 -5.41 -14.98
C THR A 420 22.41 -4.28 -14.00
N GLY A 421 21.98 -3.14 -14.50
CA GLY A 421 21.74 -1.97 -13.67
C GLY A 421 21.27 -0.77 -14.45
N CYS A 422 21.26 0.38 -13.84
CA CYS A 422 20.92 1.62 -14.52
C CYS A 422 21.51 2.85 -13.84
N SER A 423 21.53 3.94 -14.60
CA SER A 423 21.84 5.29 -14.13
C SER A 423 20.65 6.22 -14.29
N VAL A 424 20.43 7.09 -13.32
CA VAL A 424 19.32 8.07 -13.30
C VAL A 424 19.75 9.36 -12.64
N VAL A 425 19.21 10.48 -13.12
CA VAL A 425 19.41 11.83 -12.56
C VAL A 425 18.08 12.35 -12.03
N HIS A 426 18.08 13.09 -10.92
CA HIS A 426 16.94 13.91 -10.52
C HIS A 426 17.33 15.35 -10.21
N ASN A 427 16.41 16.27 -10.42
CA ASN A 427 16.61 17.71 -10.21
C ASN A 427 15.96 18.24 -8.93
N GLY A 428 15.64 17.40 -7.98
CA GLY A 428 14.86 17.78 -6.80
C GLY A 428 15.55 18.79 -5.86
N TYR A 429 16.85 18.91 -5.95
CA TYR A 429 17.66 19.88 -5.20
C TYR A 429 18.03 21.13 -6.00
N GLU A 430 17.72 21.18 -7.32
CA GLU A 430 18.15 22.27 -8.20
C GLU A 430 17.60 23.61 -7.76
N LYS A 431 16.31 23.69 -7.44
CA LYS A 431 15.65 24.95 -7.07
C LYS A 431 16.18 25.58 -5.78
N ASN A 432 16.56 24.76 -4.79
CA ASN A 432 16.96 25.26 -3.47
C ASN A 432 18.46 25.37 -3.29
N PHE A 433 19.24 24.54 -3.99
CA PHE A 433 20.67 24.38 -3.75
C PHE A 433 21.53 24.42 -5.04
N ASN A 434 20.91 24.69 -6.19
CA ASN A 434 21.55 24.71 -7.49
C ASN A 434 22.37 23.44 -7.80
N CYS A 435 21.83 22.27 -7.41
CA CYS A 435 22.48 21.01 -7.69
C CYS A 435 21.50 19.93 -8.17
N THR A 436 22.02 18.99 -8.96
CA THR A 436 21.33 17.77 -9.37
C THR A 436 22.07 16.57 -8.84
N TYR A 437 21.36 15.47 -8.67
CA TYR A 437 21.91 14.23 -8.16
C TYR A 437 21.72 13.11 -9.17
N LYS A 438 22.82 12.38 -9.45
CA LYS A 438 22.85 11.16 -10.28
C LYS A 438 23.31 9.99 -9.44
N ARG A 439 22.65 8.86 -9.61
CA ARG A 439 23.08 7.58 -9.05
C ARG A 439 23.11 6.53 -10.14
N GLU A 440 24.17 5.73 -10.14
CA GLU A 440 24.35 4.54 -10.94
C GLU A 440 24.45 3.35 -10.00
N ILE A 441 23.70 2.27 -10.29
CA ILE A 441 23.77 1.03 -9.52
C ILE A 441 23.74 -0.15 -10.49
N TYR A 442 24.70 -1.09 -10.32
CA TYR A 442 24.86 -2.28 -11.14
C TYR A 442 25.10 -3.52 -10.29
N LEU A 443 24.45 -4.62 -10.67
CA LEU A 443 24.82 -5.96 -10.24
C LEU A 443 25.93 -6.46 -11.15
N ASP A 444 27.11 -6.72 -10.62
CA ASP A 444 28.20 -7.42 -11.31
C ASP A 444 28.01 -8.92 -11.11
N HIS A 445 27.66 -9.61 -12.18
CA HIS A 445 27.38 -11.03 -12.18
C HIS A 445 28.65 -11.90 -12.14
N VAL A 446 29.80 -11.34 -12.56
CA VAL A 446 31.09 -12.04 -12.59
C VAL A 446 31.68 -12.12 -11.19
N SER A 447 31.77 -10.98 -10.51
CA SER A 447 32.36 -10.91 -9.17
C SER A 447 31.32 -10.99 -8.04
N ASN A 448 30.03 -11.11 -8.36
CA ASN A 448 28.92 -11.14 -7.40
C ASN A 448 28.93 -9.95 -6.43
N LYS A 449 29.15 -8.75 -6.98
CA LYS A 449 29.18 -7.48 -6.24
C LYS A 449 28.00 -6.59 -6.62
N LEU A 450 27.59 -5.74 -5.70
CA LEU A 450 26.81 -4.56 -5.99
C LEU A 450 27.75 -3.38 -6.13
N LEU A 451 27.74 -2.74 -7.29
CA LEU A 451 28.54 -1.56 -7.62
C LEU A 451 27.64 -0.33 -7.65
N GLY A 452 28.11 0.76 -7.08
CA GLY A 452 27.40 2.03 -7.14
C GLY A 452 28.32 3.21 -7.36
N LYS A 453 27.77 4.23 -8.01
CA LYS A 453 28.44 5.52 -8.19
C LYS A 453 27.46 6.66 -7.98
N ASP A 454 27.83 7.58 -7.13
CA ASP A 454 27.03 8.73 -6.78
C ASP A 454 27.69 10.01 -7.25
N TYR A 455 26.88 10.95 -7.80
CA TYR A 455 27.35 12.24 -8.32
C TYR A 455 26.45 13.36 -7.82
N ILE A 456 27.03 14.41 -7.31
CA ILE A 456 26.37 15.70 -7.08
C ILE A 456 26.95 16.69 -8.08
N PHE A 457 26.15 17.11 -9.06
CA PHE A 457 26.51 18.18 -10.01
C PHE A 457 26.07 19.52 -9.42
N LYS A 458 27.01 20.39 -9.12
CA LYS A 458 26.75 21.69 -8.51
C LYS A 458 27.05 22.81 -9.50
N LYS A 459 26.05 23.65 -9.79
CA LYS A 459 26.27 24.85 -10.60
C LYS A 459 27.25 25.79 -9.86
N LYS A 460 28.14 26.47 -10.62
CA LYS A 460 28.99 27.52 -10.11
C LYS A 460 28.12 28.57 -9.41
N ASP A 461 28.65 29.27 -8.42
CA ASP A 461 27.99 30.32 -7.64
C ASP A 461 26.82 29.84 -6.75
N GLY A 462 26.84 28.58 -6.37
CA GLY A 462 25.87 28.02 -5.44
C GLY A 462 26.22 28.19 -3.97
N ILE A 463 25.19 28.24 -3.12
CA ILE A 463 25.34 28.27 -1.65
C ILE A 463 26.10 27.00 -1.20
N PRO A 464 27.04 27.07 -0.22
CA PRO A 464 27.66 25.90 0.38
C PRO A 464 26.59 24.91 0.87
N ILE A 465 26.80 23.65 0.60
CA ILE A 465 25.86 22.57 0.97
C ILE A 465 26.57 21.52 1.80
N ARG A 466 25.86 20.98 2.80
CA ARG A 466 26.21 19.74 3.47
C ARG A 466 25.46 18.60 2.79
N TYR A 467 26.14 17.56 2.38
CA TYR A 467 25.52 16.36 1.83
C TYR A 467 25.65 15.18 2.79
N VAL A 468 24.66 14.30 2.80
CA VAL A 468 24.67 13.02 3.52
C VAL A 468 24.03 11.95 2.66
N PHE A 469 24.81 10.97 2.25
CA PHE A 469 24.32 9.73 1.66
C PHE A 469 24.04 8.73 2.77
N ARG A 470 22.91 8.06 2.69
CA ARG A 470 22.48 7.06 3.69
C ARG A 470 22.27 5.70 3.03
N PHE A 471 22.72 4.66 3.73
CA PHE A 471 22.54 3.26 3.39
C PHE A 471 21.99 2.56 4.63
N HIS A 472 20.66 2.51 4.74
CA HIS A 472 19.98 1.88 5.88
C HIS A 472 20.08 0.37 5.78
N LEU A 473 20.62 -0.27 6.80
CA LEU A 473 20.69 -1.73 6.88
C LEU A 473 19.35 -2.29 7.35
N ASN A 474 19.02 -3.50 6.89
CA ASN A 474 17.82 -4.18 7.35
C ASN A 474 17.90 -4.44 8.87
N PRO A 475 16.79 -4.34 9.63
CA PRO A 475 16.78 -4.67 11.07
C PRO A 475 17.40 -6.04 11.36
N GLY A 476 18.20 -6.10 12.41
CA GLY A 476 18.94 -7.31 12.80
C GLY A 476 20.35 -7.43 12.21
N LEU A 477 20.70 -6.60 11.22
CA LEU A 477 22.07 -6.50 10.73
C LEU A 477 22.87 -5.48 11.57
N THR A 478 24.12 -5.78 11.82
CA THR A 478 25.07 -4.86 12.49
C THR A 478 26.20 -4.48 11.55
N ALA A 479 26.77 -3.31 11.72
CA ALA A 479 27.94 -2.86 10.97
C ALA A 479 29.01 -2.34 11.91
N VAL A 480 30.27 -2.58 11.55
CA VAL A 480 31.45 -2.07 12.26
C VAL A 480 32.37 -1.39 11.25
N LYS A 481 32.76 -0.17 11.53
CA LYS A 481 33.72 0.60 10.72
C LYS A 481 35.11 -0.03 10.83
N THR A 482 35.80 -0.18 9.71
CA THR A 482 37.18 -0.68 9.68
C THR A 482 38.16 0.42 10.06
N MET A 483 39.41 0.05 10.45
CA MET A 483 40.45 0.98 10.82
C MET A 483 40.80 2.00 9.71
N GLY A 484 40.71 1.57 8.43
CA GLY A 484 40.96 2.45 7.29
C GLY A 484 39.93 3.55 7.09
N GLY A 485 38.79 3.50 7.82
CA GLY A 485 37.80 4.56 7.83
C GLY A 485 36.86 4.59 6.63
N ASN A 486 37.19 3.91 5.53
CA ASN A 486 36.44 3.90 4.26
C ASN A 486 35.61 2.64 4.02
N SER A 487 35.57 1.73 4.97
CA SER A 487 34.84 0.45 4.83
C SER A 487 34.08 0.11 6.10
N ALA A 488 32.99 -0.66 5.93
CA ALA A 488 32.22 -1.25 7.01
C ALA A 488 32.07 -2.77 6.81
N LEU A 489 32.30 -3.52 7.87
CA LEU A 489 31.96 -4.92 7.93
C LEU A 489 30.50 -5.06 8.37
N ILE A 490 29.66 -5.59 7.50
CA ILE A 490 28.23 -5.84 7.76
C ILE A 490 28.07 -7.30 8.16
N GLN A 491 27.59 -7.58 9.36
CA GLN A 491 27.33 -8.93 9.87
C GLN A 491 25.89 -9.34 9.57
N ILE A 492 25.72 -10.45 8.83
CA ILE A 492 24.41 -11.02 8.51
C ILE A 492 24.07 -12.14 9.49
N SER A 493 25.04 -13.01 9.78
CA SER A 493 24.94 -14.11 10.74
C SER A 493 26.32 -14.45 11.29
N LYS A 494 26.42 -15.40 12.22
CA LYS A 494 27.73 -15.78 12.80
C LYS A 494 28.83 -16.04 11.76
N ASN A 495 28.46 -16.65 10.61
CA ASN A 495 29.41 -17.09 9.59
C ASN A 495 29.27 -16.34 8.24
N LYS A 496 28.45 -15.31 8.16
CA LYS A 496 28.22 -14.55 6.92
C LYS A 496 28.39 -13.08 7.17
N SER A 497 29.34 -12.46 6.48
CA SER A 497 29.56 -11.03 6.51
C SER A 497 29.81 -10.45 5.12
N LEU A 498 29.52 -9.18 4.98
CA LEU A 498 29.78 -8.39 3.78
C LEU A 498 30.71 -7.24 4.10
N ILE A 499 31.36 -6.73 3.09
CA ILE A 499 32.15 -5.51 3.18
C ILE A 499 31.46 -4.46 2.29
N PHE A 500 31.10 -3.34 2.89
CA PHE A 500 30.79 -2.09 2.18
C PHE A 500 32.09 -1.28 2.11
N THR A 501 32.46 -0.82 0.93
CA THR A 501 33.66 0.00 0.74
C THR A 501 33.33 1.21 -0.11
N VAL A 502 33.89 2.36 0.23
CA VAL A 502 33.80 3.58 -0.57
C VAL A 502 35.21 4.07 -0.94
N GLU A 503 35.37 4.57 -2.16
CA GLU A 503 36.65 5.11 -2.63
C GLU A 503 36.80 6.58 -2.19
N ASN A 504 37.95 6.92 -1.60
CA ASN A 504 38.38 8.29 -1.25
C ASN A 504 37.40 9.07 -0.34
N GLU A 505 36.56 8.36 0.42
CA GLU A 505 35.65 8.95 1.40
C GLU A 505 35.69 8.17 2.72
N ASN A 506 35.34 8.86 3.80
CA ASN A 506 35.12 8.22 5.09
C ASN A 506 33.66 7.89 5.30
N ILE A 507 33.41 6.79 5.99
CA ILE A 507 32.06 6.40 6.40
C ILE A 507 31.87 6.63 7.90
N GLU A 508 30.60 6.80 8.31
CA GLU A 508 30.20 6.72 9.71
C GLU A 508 29.08 5.70 9.88
N ILE A 509 28.99 5.15 11.08
CA ILE A 509 27.94 4.19 11.45
C ILE A 509 27.00 4.89 12.43
N GLU A 510 25.76 5.07 12.04
CA GLU A 510 24.73 5.75 12.82
C GLU A 510 23.60 4.80 13.21
N LYS A 511 22.96 5.09 14.35
CA LYS A 511 21.67 4.45 14.69
C LYS A 511 20.56 5.01 13.80
N SER A 512 19.66 4.16 13.39
CA SER A 512 18.50 4.50 12.58
C SER A 512 17.26 3.76 13.05
N ILE A 513 16.13 4.03 12.41
CA ILE A 513 14.85 3.41 12.74
C ILE A 513 14.20 2.80 11.52
N PHE A 514 13.58 1.64 11.71
CA PHE A 514 12.73 0.97 10.73
C PHE A 514 11.27 1.06 11.17
N LEU A 515 10.39 1.46 10.24
CA LEU A 515 8.98 1.80 10.48
C LEU A 515 8.01 0.96 9.64
N GLY A 516 8.53 0.04 8.82
CA GLY A 516 7.72 -0.74 7.89
C GLY A 516 6.88 -1.85 8.53
N GLY A 517 7.13 -2.18 9.80
CA GLY A 517 6.43 -3.22 10.54
C GLY A 517 5.27 -2.71 11.40
N LYS A 518 4.89 -3.51 12.41
CA LYS A 518 3.85 -3.15 13.40
C LYS A 518 4.39 -2.35 14.58
N LYS A 519 5.69 -2.27 14.75
CA LYS A 519 6.41 -1.54 15.81
C LYS A 519 7.67 -0.90 15.26
N ILE A 520 8.18 0.09 15.98
CA ILE A 520 9.47 0.71 15.67
C ILE A 520 10.56 -0.31 16.00
N LEU A 521 11.47 -0.53 15.04
CA LEU A 521 12.68 -1.33 15.26
C LEU A 521 13.90 -0.42 15.09
N GLU A 522 14.92 -0.62 15.91
CA GLU A 522 16.23 -0.02 15.67
C GLU A 522 16.94 -0.74 14.54
N ASN A 523 17.66 0.00 13.72
CA ASN A 523 18.56 -0.51 12.72
C ASN A 523 19.81 0.37 12.60
N THR A 524 20.77 -0.08 11.82
CA THR A 524 22.03 0.62 11.57
C THR A 524 21.98 1.31 10.21
N CYS A 525 22.60 2.49 10.10
CA CYS A 525 22.79 3.21 8.86
C CYS A 525 24.27 3.50 8.63
N ILE A 526 24.78 3.17 7.45
CA ILE A 526 26.09 3.62 6.98
C ILE A 526 25.88 4.97 6.32
N THR A 527 26.68 5.97 6.71
CA THR A 527 26.57 7.33 6.14
C THR A 527 27.90 7.78 5.56
N ILE A 528 27.82 8.56 4.46
CA ILE A 528 28.92 9.28 3.84
C ILE A 528 28.52 10.74 3.82
N SER A 529 29.26 11.62 4.49
CA SER A 529 28.89 13.03 4.61
C SER A 529 30.06 13.97 4.36
N GLY A 530 29.75 15.18 3.92
CA GLY A 530 30.74 16.22 3.70
C GLY A 530 30.10 17.55 3.32
N ASN A 531 30.97 18.55 3.11
CA ASN A 531 30.57 19.86 2.63
C ASN A 531 31.05 20.09 1.20
N LEU A 532 30.28 20.81 0.42
CA LEU A 532 30.54 21.07 -0.98
C LEU A 532 30.35 22.56 -1.29
N VAL A 533 31.40 23.17 -1.88
CA VAL A 533 31.38 24.57 -2.32
C VAL A 533 31.84 24.60 -3.77
N ASN A 534 30.98 25.05 -4.69
CA ASN A 534 31.28 25.31 -6.11
C ASN A 534 32.07 24.22 -6.87
N LYS A 535 31.93 22.97 -6.45
CA LYS A 535 32.55 21.80 -7.08
C LYS A 535 31.55 20.69 -7.25
N ASP A 536 31.76 19.87 -8.27
CA ASP A 536 31.09 18.59 -8.39
C ASP A 536 31.69 17.58 -7.41
N LYS A 537 30.90 16.61 -6.99
CA LYS A 537 31.33 15.50 -6.15
C LYS A 537 30.92 14.18 -6.74
N SER A 538 31.83 13.24 -6.79
CA SER A 538 31.51 11.85 -7.13
C SER A 538 32.38 10.89 -6.33
N PHE A 539 31.88 9.70 -6.08
CA PHE A 539 32.63 8.59 -5.50
C PHE A 539 31.99 7.25 -5.90
N ASN A 540 32.81 6.23 -5.93
CA ASN A 540 32.40 4.85 -6.15
C ASN A 540 32.25 4.14 -4.81
N TRP A 541 31.30 3.20 -4.75
CA TRP A 541 31.14 2.29 -3.61
C TRP A 541 30.77 0.89 -4.08
N GLU A 542 31.09 -0.10 -3.27
CA GLU A 542 30.76 -1.49 -3.54
C GLU A 542 30.28 -2.22 -2.29
N ILE A 543 29.45 -3.24 -2.50
CA ILE A 543 29.10 -4.25 -1.48
C ILE A 543 29.49 -5.61 -2.03
N LYS A 544 30.31 -6.34 -1.27
CA LYS A 544 30.76 -7.69 -1.65
C LYS A 544 30.79 -8.63 -0.46
N LYS A 545 30.76 -9.93 -0.74
CA LYS A 545 31.00 -10.95 0.32
C LYS A 545 32.40 -10.81 0.88
N LYS A 546 32.53 -10.95 2.19
CA LYS A 546 33.84 -11.17 2.81
C LYS A 546 34.24 -12.61 2.52
N ILE A 547 35.34 -12.78 1.83
CA ILE A 547 35.95 -14.10 1.57
C ILE A 547 36.63 -14.56 2.85
#